data_0d7ee536cffcaa2170094327427f5f82
#
_entry.id   0d7ee536cffcaa2170094327427f5f82
#
_cell.length_a   1.000
_cell.length_b   1.000
_cell.length_c   1.000
_cell.angle_alpha   90.00
_cell.angle_beta   90.00
_cell.angle_gamma   90.00
#
_symmetry.space_group_name_H-M   'P 1'
#
loop_
_entity.id
_entity.type
_entity.pdbx_description
1 polymer ?
#
loop_
_entity_poly.entity_id
_entity_poly.type
_entity_poly.pdbx_seq_one_letter_code
_entity_poly.pdbx_strand_id
1 'polypeptide(L)'
;MVRANGAVSLRELARVVQTSEVTVRRDVRALEAEGLLDRRHGGAVLPGGFTRESGFPQKSHLATAEKTAIADLAASFVEEGEAVVVGAGTTTQELARRLARVPGLTVVTNSLLVAQALAHANRVEVVMTGGTLRGSNYALVGSGAEQSLQGLRVTRAFLSGSGLTAERGLSTSNMLSASVDRALVQAAAEVVVLADHSKLGTDTMFQTVPTDVITRLVTDEPPAHHERAATELQALADQGVQIAVAGPGAGSGSGGTAGPGGGDSVPPGHRPRRDVAPLPGQRRNHPPAPGGPQLRAAAAVGDPAPGRVADLRRR
;
A
#
# COMPACT_ATOMS: atom_id res chain seq x y z
N MET A 1 -4.06 -22.64 -1.97
CA MET A 1 -5.15 -21.88 -1.33
C MET A 1 -4.72 -21.28 0.00
N VAL A 2 -4.48 -22.04 1.07
CA VAL A 2 -4.11 -21.44 2.38
C VAL A 2 -2.85 -20.58 2.27
N ARG A 3 -1.84 -20.99 1.46
CA ARG A 3 -0.65 -20.14 1.20
C ARG A 3 -0.95 -18.86 0.42
N ALA A 4 -1.94 -18.90 -0.47
CA ALA A 4 -2.30 -17.75 -1.28
C ALA A 4 -3.21 -16.77 -0.52
N ASN A 5 -4.16 -17.29 0.26
CA ASN A 5 -5.22 -16.49 0.88
C ASN A 5 -4.98 -16.23 2.39
N GLY A 6 -3.90 -16.79 2.97
CA GLY A 6 -3.58 -16.66 4.40
C GLY A 6 -4.50 -17.46 5.32
N ALA A 7 -5.82 -17.43 5.08
CA ALA A 7 -6.83 -18.21 5.75
C ALA A 7 -7.88 -18.71 4.75
N VAL A 8 -8.42 -19.92 4.97
CA VAL A 8 -9.46 -20.50 4.11
C VAL A 8 -10.43 -21.30 4.97
N SER A 9 -11.73 -21.16 4.73
CA SER A 9 -12.75 -21.93 5.46
C SER A 9 -12.73 -23.41 5.06
N LEU A 10 -13.14 -24.31 5.99
CA LEU A 10 -13.26 -25.74 5.69
C LEU A 10 -14.25 -25.99 4.53
N ARG A 11 -15.34 -25.22 4.48
CA ARG A 11 -16.35 -25.27 3.41
C ARG A 11 -15.79 -24.89 2.06
N GLU A 12 -14.99 -23.85 2.00
CA GLU A 12 -14.33 -23.40 0.78
C GLU A 12 -13.27 -24.42 0.30
N LEU A 13 -12.48 -24.96 1.23
CA LEU A 13 -11.55 -26.05 0.93
C LEU A 13 -12.30 -27.27 0.37
N ALA A 14 -13.41 -27.68 1.01
CA ALA A 14 -14.23 -28.81 0.57
C ALA A 14 -14.73 -28.65 -0.86
N ARG A 15 -15.16 -27.44 -1.21
CA ARG A 15 -15.64 -27.12 -2.57
C ARG A 15 -14.52 -27.22 -3.61
N VAL A 16 -13.34 -26.63 -3.32
CA VAL A 16 -12.24 -26.58 -4.27
C VAL A 16 -11.60 -27.95 -4.49
N VAL A 17 -11.44 -28.75 -3.42
CA VAL A 17 -10.92 -30.12 -3.54
C VAL A 17 -12.01 -31.15 -3.84
N GLN A 18 -13.23 -30.70 -4.09
CA GLN A 18 -14.39 -31.52 -4.45
C GLN A 18 -14.64 -32.69 -3.48
N THR A 19 -14.57 -32.42 -2.17
CA THR A 19 -14.77 -33.44 -1.14
C THR A 19 -15.69 -32.91 -0.01
N SER A 20 -16.01 -33.76 0.97
CA SER A 20 -16.85 -33.33 2.10
C SER A 20 -16.06 -32.48 3.11
N GLU A 21 -16.75 -31.58 3.82
CA GLU A 21 -16.16 -30.82 4.93
C GLU A 21 -15.58 -31.74 6.03
N VAL A 22 -16.16 -32.93 6.20
CA VAL A 22 -15.69 -33.93 7.18
C VAL A 22 -14.29 -34.45 6.76
N THR A 23 -14.12 -34.73 5.47
CA THR A 23 -12.82 -35.15 4.92
C THR A 23 -11.81 -34.04 5.06
N VAL A 24 -12.13 -32.82 4.62
CA VAL A 24 -11.24 -31.66 4.76
C VAL A 24 -10.87 -31.39 6.23
N ARG A 25 -11.83 -31.54 7.16
CA ARG A 25 -11.54 -31.36 8.58
C ARG A 25 -10.51 -32.39 9.10
N ARG A 26 -10.57 -33.60 8.59
CA ARG A 26 -9.60 -34.65 8.93
C ARG A 26 -8.22 -34.35 8.34
N ASP A 27 -8.17 -33.94 7.07
CA ASP A 27 -6.93 -33.61 6.37
C ASP A 27 -6.26 -32.37 6.97
N VAL A 28 -7.03 -31.34 7.32
CA VAL A 28 -6.52 -30.14 8.03
C VAL A 28 -5.96 -30.50 9.41
N ARG A 29 -6.58 -31.48 10.14
CA ARG A 29 -6.02 -31.97 11.40
C ARG A 29 -4.69 -32.71 11.21
N ALA A 30 -4.56 -33.51 10.14
CA ALA A 30 -3.30 -34.17 9.83
C ALA A 30 -2.19 -33.16 9.51
N LEU A 31 -2.49 -32.16 8.68
CA LEU A 31 -1.55 -31.08 8.35
C LEU A 31 -1.23 -30.17 9.56
N GLU A 32 -2.17 -30.01 10.50
CA GLU A 32 -1.94 -29.32 11.78
C GLU A 32 -0.96 -30.12 12.65
N ALA A 33 -1.14 -31.43 12.72
CA ALA A 33 -0.23 -32.31 13.46
C ALA A 33 1.21 -32.32 12.89
N GLU A 34 1.34 -32.14 11.58
CA GLU A 34 2.62 -31.99 10.89
C GLU A 34 3.19 -30.57 10.97
N GLY A 35 2.48 -29.61 11.63
CA GLY A 35 2.89 -28.21 11.73
C GLY A 35 2.81 -27.43 10.42
N LEU A 36 2.12 -27.93 9.41
CA LEU A 36 1.99 -27.32 8.09
C LEU A 36 0.82 -26.33 8.00
N LEU A 37 -0.17 -26.46 8.87
CA LEU A 37 -1.33 -25.57 9.00
C LEU A 37 -1.70 -25.41 10.48
N ASP A 38 -2.29 -24.27 10.84
CA ASP A 38 -2.99 -24.07 12.10
C ASP A 38 -4.50 -24.09 11.83
N ARG A 39 -5.27 -24.77 12.67
CA ARG A 39 -6.73 -24.74 12.61
C ARG A 39 -7.29 -23.58 13.40
N ARG A 40 -8.17 -22.81 12.80
CA ARG A 40 -8.94 -21.74 13.44
C ARG A 40 -10.43 -22.00 13.29
N HIS A 41 -11.28 -21.25 14.00
CA HIS A 41 -12.73 -21.40 13.99
C HIS A 41 -13.29 -21.57 12.56
N GLY A 42 -13.61 -22.81 12.18
CA GLY A 42 -14.18 -23.14 10.88
C GLY A 42 -13.23 -23.11 9.66
N GLY A 43 -11.91 -22.95 9.84
CA GLY A 43 -10.96 -22.85 8.73
C GLY A 43 -9.56 -23.35 9.05
N ALA A 44 -8.66 -23.17 8.07
CA ALA A 44 -7.23 -23.45 8.15
C ALA A 44 -6.44 -22.21 7.82
N VAL A 45 -5.36 -21.96 8.57
CA VAL A 45 -4.39 -20.87 8.36
C VAL A 45 -2.98 -21.45 8.31
N LEU A 46 -2.01 -20.70 7.77
CA LEU A 46 -0.61 -21.11 7.86
C LEU A 46 -0.11 -21.05 9.31
N PRO A 47 0.87 -21.91 9.69
CA PRO A 47 1.49 -21.85 11.00
C PRO A 47 2.09 -20.49 11.28
N GLY A 48 1.88 -19.99 12.49
CA GLY A 48 2.29 -18.62 12.89
C GLY A 48 1.15 -17.60 12.88
N GLY A 49 -0.06 -17.99 12.44
CA GLY A 49 -1.33 -17.30 12.64
C GLY A 49 -1.29 -15.78 12.47
N PHE A 50 -1.66 -15.03 13.50
CA PHE A 50 -1.73 -13.56 13.52
C PHE A 50 -0.39 -12.83 13.31
N THR A 51 0.75 -13.52 13.47
CA THR A 51 2.08 -12.90 13.43
C THR A 51 2.79 -13.00 12.07
N ARG A 52 2.33 -13.88 11.16
CA ARG A 52 3.01 -14.04 9.88
C ARG A 52 2.60 -12.95 8.89
N GLU A 53 3.53 -12.05 8.62
CA GLU A 53 3.41 -11.07 7.56
C GLU A 53 3.72 -11.74 6.21
N SER A 54 2.75 -11.78 5.29
CA SER A 54 3.03 -12.09 3.89
C SER A 54 3.82 -10.93 3.31
N GLY A 55 4.99 -11.22 2.76
CA GLY A 55 5.85 -10.21 2.16
C GLY A 55 5.20 -9.54 0.94
N PHE A 56 5.72 -8.36 0.57
CA PHE A 56 5.25 -7.60 -0.59
C PHE A 56 5.21 -8.43 -1.89
N PRO A 57 6.24 -9.24 -2.25
CA PRO A 57 6.20 -10.03 -3.48
C PRO A 57 5.01 -10.99 -3.55
N GLN A 58 4.63 -11.58 -2.41
CA GLN A 58 3.47 -12.47 -2.36
C GLN A 58 2.15 -11.70 -2.52
N LYS A 59 2.02 -10.55 -1.83
CA LYS A 59 0.80 -9.72 -1.86
C LYS A 59 0.61 -9.03 -3.22
N SER A 60 1.68 -8.68 -3.93
CA SER A 60 1.60 -7.94 -5.19
C SER A 60 0.97 -8.74 -6.33
N HIS A 61 1.06 -10.07 -6.30
CA HIS A 61 0.50 -10.94 -7.32
C HIS A 61 -0.92 -11.45 -7.00
N LEU A 62 -1.44 -11.15 -5.79
CA LEU A 62 -2.78 -11.55 -5.37
C LEU A 62 -3.79 -10.45 -5.63
N ALA A 63 -4.98 -10.81 -6.12
CA ALA A 63 -6.11 -9.90 -6.32
C ALA A 63 -5.72 -8.63 -7.13
N THR A 64 -4.96 -8.79 -8.21
CA THR A 64 -4.40 -7.64 -8.97
C THR A 64 -5.51 -6.86 -9.69
N ALA A 65 -6.49 -7.55 -10.26
CA ALA A 65 -7.61 -6.91 -10.94
C ALA A 65 -8.48 -6.12 -9.95
N GLU A 66 -8.77 -6.73 -8.79
CA GLU A 66 -9.53 -6.12 -7.71
C GLU A 66 -8.83 -4.86 -7.16
N LYS A 67 -7.53 -4.95 -6.89
CA LYS A 67 -6.74 -3.79 -6.43
C LYS A 67 -6.70 -2.67 -7.46
N THR A 68 -6.65 -3.02 -8.75
CA THR A 68 -6.73 -2.06 -9.85
C THR A 68 -8.07 -1.34 -9.83
N ALA A 69 -9.19 -2.07 -9.76
CA ALA A 69 -10.53 -1.49 -9.70
C ALA A 69 -10.75 -0.64 -8.44
N ILE A 70 -10.32 -1.13 -7.29
CA ILE A 70 -10.34 -0.38 -6.02
C ILE A 70 -9.56 0.93 -6.14
N ALA A 71 -8.36 0.89 -6.73
CA ALA A 71 -7.51 2.05 -6.90
C ALA A 71 -8.12 3.08 -7.88
N ASP A 72 -8.76 2.62 -8.96
CA ASP A 72 -9.45 3.49 -9.92
C ASP A 72 -10.61 4.22 -9.24
N LEU A 73 -11.43 3.50 -8.46
CA LEU A 73 -12.53 4.10 -7.71
C LEU A 73 -12.02 5.04 -6.61
N ALA A 74 -10.99 4.64 -5.85
CA ALA A 74 -10.44 5.47 -4.79
C ALA A 74 -9.83 6.78 -5.32
N ALA A 75 -9.20 6.74 -6.49
CA ALA A 75 -8.64 7.94 -7.12
C ALA A 75 -9.72 8.96 -7.51
N SER A 76 -10.95 8.53 -7.81
CA SER A 76 -12.06 9.44 -8.14
C SER A 76 -12.54 10.30 -6.95
N PHE A 77 -12.11 9.99 -5.74
CA PHE A 77 -12.41 10.79 -4.54
C PHE A 77 -11.38 11.89 -4.30
N VAL A 78 -10.30 11.96 -5.08
CA VAL A 78 -9.21 12.92 -4.88
C VAL A 78 -9.32 14.06 -5.88
N GLU A 79 -9.33 15.28 -5.38
CA GLU A 79 -9.46 16.49 -6.18
C GLU A 79 -8.09 17.14 -6.46
N GLU A 80 -8.02 17.98 -7.50
CA GLU A 80 -6.84 18.77 -7.82
C GLU A 80 -6.47 19.68 -6.63
N GLY A 81 -5.19 19.76 -6.29
CA GLY A 81 -4.68 20.64 -5.24
C GLY A 81 -4.81 20.09 -3.81
N GLU A 82 -5.36 18.88 -3.63
CA GLU A 82 -5.49 18.30 -2.29
C GLU A 82 -4.14 17.89 -1.69
N ALA A 83 -4.11 17.84 -0.36
CA ALA A 83 -3.08 17.14 0.41
C ALA A 83 -3.66 15.84 0.98
N VAL A 84 -3.03 14.71 0.67
CA VAL A 84 -3.49 13.38 1.11
C VAL A 84 -2.35 12.57 1.71
N VAL A 85 -2.70 11.66 2.61
CA VAL A 85 -1.80 10.62 3.10
C VAL A 85 -2.07 9.32 2.33
N VAL A 86 -1.01 8.64 1.91
CA VAL A 86 -1.09 7.31 1.29
C VAL A 86 -0.15 6.36 2.02
N GLY A 87 -0.72 5.44 2.79
CA GLY A 87 0.03 4.45 3.56
C GLY A 87 0.68 3.36 2.71
N ALA A 88 1.52 2.54 3.34
CA ALA A 88 2.20 1.44 2.66
C ALA A 88 1.24 0.27 2.37
N GLY A 89 1.30 -0.25 1.15
CA GLY A 89 0.50 -1.40 0.72
C GLY A 89 0.53 -1.62 -0.78
N THR A 90 0.11 -2.80 -1.23
CA THR A 90 0.03 -3.11 -2.67
C THR A 90 -1.16 -2.40 -3.33
N THR A 91 -2.29 -2.26 -2.62
CA THR A 91 -3.47 -1.54 -3.11
C THR A 91 -3.23 -0.03 -3.14
N THR A 92 -2.59 0.51 -2.12
CA THR A 92 -2.22 1.94 -2.05
C THR A 92 -1.15 2.31 -3.07
N GLN A 93 -0.25 1.38 -3.44
CA GLN A 93 0.66 1.57 -4.57
C GLN A 93 -0.10 1.66 -5.91
N GLU A 94 -1.12 0.83 -6.12
CA GLU A 94 -1.98 0.94 -7.29
C GLU A 94 -2.72 2.29 -7.32
N LEU A 95 -3.23 2.76 -6.18
CA LEU A 95 -3.80 4.10 -6.06
C LEU A 95 -2.78 5.19 -6.45
N ALA A 96 -1.55 5.12 -5.95
CA ALA A 96 -0.51 6.10 -6.28
C ALA A 96 -0.27 6.25 -7.78
N ARG A 97 -0.32 5.16 -8.55
CA ARG A 97 -0.20 5.20 -10.02
C ARG A 97 -1.32 6.00 -10.70
N ARG A 98 -2.53 6.04 -10.10
CA ARG A 98 -3.65 6.85 -10.58
C ARG A 98 -3.51 8.31 -10.17
N LEU A 99 -3.11 8.52 -8.93
CA LEU A 99 -2.87 9.86 -8.39
C LEU A 99 -1.77 10.64 -9.14
N ALA A 100 -0.84 9.95 -9.80
CA ALA A 100 0.16 10.56 -10.67
C ALA A 100 -0.45 11.43 -11.79
N ARG A 101 -1.74 11.27 -12.11
CA ARG A 101 -2.46 12.03 -13.13
C ARG A 101 -3.27 13.21 -12.59
N VAL A 102 -3.43 13.29 -11.26
CA VAL A 102 -4.17 14.37 -10.60
C VAL A 102 -3.22 15.53 -10.31
N PRO A 103 -3.46 16.72 -10.89
CA PRO A 103 -2.48 17.81 -10.77
C PRO A 103 -2.51 18.49 -9.40
N GLY A 104 -1.37 19.04 -9.01
CA GLY A 104 -1.28 19.89 -7.82
C GLY A 104 -1.37 19.15 -6.48
N LEU A 105 -1.34 17.82 -6.47
CA LEU A 105 -1.41 17.05 -5.23
C LEU A 105 -0.15 17.18 -4.38
N THR A 106 -0.34 17.18 -3.05
CA THR A 106 0.70 16.85 -2.08
C THR A 106 0.40 15.49 -1.48
N VAL A 107 1.26 14.50 -1.72
CA VAL A 107 1.12 13.15 -1.20
C VAL A 107 2.13 12.90 -0.09
N VAL A 108 1.67 12.73 1.14
CA VAL A 108 2.50 12.31 2.27
C VAL A 108 2.46 10.79 2.39
N THR A 109 3.61 10.14 2.47
CA THR A 109 3.67 8.69 2.48
C THR A 109 4.81 8.12 3.32
N ASN A 110 4.55 7.00 3.97
CA ASN A 110 5.57 6.15 4.57
C ASN A 110 5.98 4.97 3.67
N SER A 111 5.63 5.00 2.39
CA SER A 111 5.88 3.90 1.45
C SER A 111 6.89 4.29 0.39
N LEU A 112 8.00 3.55 0.33
CA LEU A 112 8.97 3.70 -0.78
C LEU A 112 8.31 3.43 -2.14
N LEU A 113 7.39 2.47 -2.22
CA LEU A 113 6.76 2.08 -3.49
C LEU A 113 5.70 3.09 -3.95
N VAL A 114 5.00 3.75 -3.03
CA VAL A 114 4.12 4.88 -3.35
C VAL A 114 4.95 6.04 -3.88
N ALA A 115 6.04 6.40 -3.20
CA ALA A 115 6.94 7.46 -3.65
C ALA A 115 7.53 7.14 -5.02
N GLN A 116 7.95 5.89 -5.27
CA GLN A 116 8.45 5.45 -6.57
C GLN A 116 7.39 5.57 -7.67
N ALA A 117 6.15 5.21 -7.39
CA ALA A 117 5.05 5.32 -8.36
C ALA A 117 4.75 6.77 -8.77
N LEU A 118 5.04 7.73 -7.88
CA LEU A 118 4.83 9.16 -8.10
C LEU A 118 6.09 9.92 -8.54
N ALA A 119 7.27 9.28 -8.55
CA ALA A 119 8.55 9.95 -8.76
C ALA A 119 8.68 10.70 -10.11
N HIS A 120 7.89 10.31 -11.11
CA HIS A 120 7.87 10.94 -12.45
C HIS A 120 6.61 11.79 -12.70
N ALA A 121 5.78 12.01 -11.68
CA ALA A 121 4.57 12.84 -11.80
C ALA A 121 4.94 14.32 -11.67
N ASN A 122 4.98 15.05 -12.77
CA ASN A 122 5.50 16.43 -12.83
C ASN A 122 4.71 17.46 -12.01
N ARG A 123 3.49 17.13 -11.53
CA ARG A 123 2.59 18.05 -10.81
C ARG A 123 2.13 17.47 -9.46
N VAL A 124 2.88 16.52 -8.91
CA VAL A 124 2.63 15.92 -7.60
C VAL A 124 3.85 16.12 -6.73
N GLU A 125 3.66 16.73 -5.57
CA GLU A 125 4.69 16.81 -4.54
C GLU A 125 4.61 15.57 -3.65
N VAL A 126 5.74 14.92 -3.37
CA VAL A 126 5.80 13.73 -2.54
C VAL A 126 6.64 14.00 -1.30
N VAL A 127 6.00 13.94 -0.14
CA VAL A 127 6.62 14.08 1.16
C VAL A 127 6.77 12.70 1.81
N MET A 128 7.99 12.25 2.04
CA MET A 128 8.26 10.98 2.73
C MET A 128 8.44 11.20 4.22
N THR A 129 7.84 10.34 5.04
CA THR A 129 7.92 10.44 6.51
C THR A 129 9.32 10.23 7.08
N GLY A 130 10.26 9.67 6.29
CA GLY A 130 11.53 9.20 6.86
C GLY A 130 11.35 7.98 7.77
N GLY A 131 12.35 7.68 8.59
CA GLY A 131 12.36 6.50 9.46
C GLY A 131 13.17 5.32 8.91
N THR A 132 12.94 4.11 9.44
CA THR A 132 13.64 2.89 9.04
C THR A 132 12.86 2.14 7.98
N LEU A 133 13.50 1.79 6.86
CA LEU A 133 12.87 1.01 5.79
C LEU A 133 12.77 -0.46 6.18
N ARG A 134 11.56 -0.99 6.21
CA ARG A 134 11.28 -2.44 6.36
C ARG A 134 11.30 -3.12 4.99
N GLY A 135 12.19 -4.11 4.82
CA GLY A 135 12.32 -4.84 3.57
C GLY A 135 11.13 -5.74 3.21
N SER A 136 10.28 -6.13 4.19
CA SER A 136 9.12 -7.01 3.95
C SER A 136 7.98 -6.36 3.18
N ASN A 137 7.77 -5.05 3.36
CA ASN A 137 6.66 -4.31 2.78
C ASN A 137 7.03 -2.92 2.24
N TYR A 138 8.32 -2.59 2.25
CA TYR A 138 8.89 -1.31 1.81
C TYR A 138 8.27 -0.08 2.52
N ALA A 139 7.83 -0.27 3.77
CA ALA A 139 7.33 0.80 4.62
C ALA A 139 8.45 1.42 5.44
N LEU A 140 8.41 2.73 5.60
CA LEU A 140 9.19 3.49 6.56
C LEU A 140 8.47 3.44 7.92
N VAL A 141 9.19 3.06 8.97
CA VAL A 141 8.63 2.87 10.32
C VAL A 141 9.54 3.42 11.40
N GLY A 142 9.04 3.45 12.62
CA GLY A 142 9.76 3.89 13.81
C GLY A 142 9.46 5.34 14.19
N SER A 143 10.00 5.78 15.32
CA SER A 143 9.70 7.07 15.93
C SER A 143 9.97 8.28 15.02
N GLY A 144 10.97 8.21 14.16
CA GLY A 144 11.24 9.26 13.18
C GLY A 144 10.10 9.44 12.17
N ALA A 145 9.49 8.32 11.70
CA ALA A 145 8.32 8.38 10.83
C ALA A 145 7.09 8.93 11.56
N GLU A 146 6.86 8.51 12.81
CA GLU A 146 5.75 8.98 13.62
C GLU A 146 5.87 10.48 13.95
N GLN A 147 7.09 10.93 14.33
CA GLN A 147 7.35 12.34 14.66
C GLN A 147 7.15 13.27 13.46
N SER A 148 7.52 12.84 12.25
CA SER A 148 7.34 13.65 11.03
C SER A 148 5.87 13.93 10.69
N LEU A 149 4.96 13.13 11.23
CA LEU A 149 3.50 13.29 11.04
C LEU A 149 2.85 14.19 12.11
N GLN A 150 3.60 14.56 13.16
CA GLN A 150 3.06 15.42 14.21
C GLN A 150 2.73 16.81 13.66
N GLY A 151 1.52 17.28 13.95
CA GLY A 151 1.03 18.57 13.46
C GLY A 151 0.60 18.60 11.98
N LEU A 152 0.81 17.51 11.24
CA LEU A 152 0.29 17.37 9.88
C LEU A 152 -1.25 17.37 9.90
N ARG A 153 -1.86 18.05 8.92
CA ARG A 153 -3.30 17.98 8.64
C ARG A 153 -3.51 17.84 7.15
N VAL A 154 -4.23 16.80 6.77
CA VAL A 154 -4.60 16.51 5.38
C VAL A 154 -6.08 16.20 5.28
N THR A 155 -6.63 16.25 4.08
CA THR A 155 -8.04 15.95 3.83
C THR A 155 -8.33 14.48 4.07
N ARG A 156 -7.54 13.57 3.48
CA ARG A 156 -7.79 12.12 3.49
C ARG A 156 -6.53 11.31 3.75
N ALA A 157 -6.70 10.20 4.48
CA ALA A 157 -5.73 9.13 4.56
C ALA A 157 -6.25 7.90 3.84
N PHE A 158 -5.49 7.39 2.88
CA PHE A 158 -5.74 6.12 2.20
C PHE A 158 -4.84 5.05 2.81
N LEU A 159 -5.47 4.05 3.42
CA LEU A 159 -4.77 2.97 4.12
C LEU A 159 -5.20 1.60 3.60
N SER A 160 -4.28 0.65 3.67
CA SER A 160 -4.55 -0.76 3.41
C SER A 160 -3.91 -1.60 4.51
N GLY A 161 -4.44 -2.80 4.74
CA GLY A 161 -3.98 -3.66 5.82
C GLY A 161 -3.85 -5.12 5.44
N SER A 162 -3.68 -5.96 6.46
CA SER A 162 -3.61 -7.41 6.31
C SER A 162 -4.95 -8.07 6.55
N GLY A 163 -5.86 -7.42 7.30
CA GLY A 163 -7.21 -7.87 7.57
C GLY A 163 -8.12 -6.72 7.96
N LEU A 164 -9.43 -6.92 7.76
CA LEU A 164 -10.50 -5.98 8.11
C LEU A 164 -11.70 -6.74 8.65
N THR A 165 -12.15 -6.37 9.83
CA THR A 165 -13.38 -6.88 10.45
C THR A 165 -14.24 -5.73 10.95
N ALA A 166 -15.55 -5.96 11.04
CA ALA A 166 -16.47 -4.99 11.61
C ALA A 166 -16.21 -4.77 13.11
N GLU A 167 -15.77 -5.80 13.83
CA GLU A 167 -15.47 -5.72 15.26
C GLU A 167 -14.25 -4.86 15.57
N ARG A 168 -13.16 -5.00 14.81
CA ARG A 168 -11.87 -4.38 15.13
C ARG A 168 -11.37 -3.36 14.12
N GLY A 169 -12.02 -3.27 12.95
CA GLY A 169 -11.53 -2.43 11.87
C GLY A 169 -10.32 -3.02 11.16
N LEU A 170 -9.44 -2.14 10.64
CA LEU A 170 -8.25 -2.52 9.89
C LEU A 170 -7.14 -3.00 10.83
N SER A 171 -6.41 -4.02 10.41
CA SER A 171 -5.35 -4.63 11.21
C SER A 171 -4.12 -5.05 10.38
N THR A 172 -2.98 -5.14 11.06
CA THR A 172 -1.69 -5.61 10.52
C THR A 172 -0.98 -6.55 11.48
N SER A 173 -0.08 -7.38 10.97
CA SER A 173 0.71 -8.32 11.77
C SER A 173 1.95 -7.70 12.42
N ASN A 174 2.28 -6.45 12.15
CA ASN A 174 3.51 -5.81 12.61
C ASN A 174 3.24 -4.55 13.45
N MET A 175 3.81 -4.51 14.64
CA MET A 175 3.64 -3.41 15.60
C MET A 175 4.18 -2.06 15.09
N LEU A 176 5.35 -2.05 14.47
CA LEU A 176 5.95 -0.80 13.97
C LEU A 176 5.13 -0.20 12.81
N SER A 177 4.60 -1.07 11.92
CA SER A 177 3.68 -0.62 10.88
C SER A 177 2.39 -0.07 11.48
N ALA A 178 1.82 -0.78 12.48
CA ALA A 178 0.61 -0.32 13.16
C ALA A 178 0.77 1.04 13.84
N SER A 179 1.95 1.30 14.43
CA SER A 179 2.23 2.57 15.09
C SER A 179 2.22 3.74 14.08
N VAL A 180 2.90 3.58 12.94
CA VAL A 180 2.92 4.60 11.89
C VAL A 180 1.54 4.76 11.25
N ASP A 181 0.83 3.65 10.96
CA ASP A 181 -0.51 3.72 10.37
C ASP A 181 -1.47 4.53 11.27
N ARG A 182 -1.41 4.34 12.60
CA ARG A 182 -2.19 5.17 13.55
C ARG A 182 -1.81 6.65 13.50
N ALA A 183 -0.53 6.96 13.32
CA ALA A 183 -0.10 8.35 13.17
C ALA A 183 -0.59 8.97 11.84
N LEU A 184 -0.61 8.19 10.75
CA LEU A 184 -1.21 8.59 9.47
C LEU A 184 -2.70 8.88 9.60
N VAL A 185 -3.44 8.04 10.34
CA VAL A 185 -4.88 8.23 10.63
C VAL A 185 -5.12 9.55 11.37
N GLN A 186 -4.32 9.83 12.39
CA GLN A 186 -4.47 11.05 13.20
C GLN A 186 -4.22 12.35 12.41
N ALA A 187 -3.49 12.27 11.30
CA ALA A 187 -3.19 13.40 10.45
C ALA A 187 -4.34 13.77 9.49
N ALA A 188 -5.34 12.92 9.30
CA ALA A 188 -6.37 13.08 8.29
C ALA A 188 -7.75 13.41 8.88
N ALA A 189 -8.55 14.17 8.12
CA ALA A 189 -9.95 14.42 8.45
C ALA A 189 -10.85 13.24 8.06
N GLU A 190 -10.55 12.54 6.97
CA GLU A 190 -11.26 11.36 6.50
C GLU A 190 -10.30 10.18 6.38
N VAL A 191 -10.75 9.00 6.80
CA VAL A 191 -9.99 7.76 6.69
C VAL A 191 -10.66 6.82 5.68
N VAL A 192 -9.97 6.56 4.59
CA VAL A 192 -10.41 5.68 3.50
C VAL A 192 -9.60 4.40 3.52
N VAL A 193 -10.26 3.29 3.81
CA VAL A 193 -9.64 1.96 3.79
C VAL A 193 -9.79 1.34 2.41
N LEU A 194 -8.69 0.81 1.88
CA LEU A 194 -8.64 0.08 0.60
C LEU A 194 -8.39 -1.39 0.89
N ALA A 195 -9.39 -2.23 0.70
CA ALA A 195 -9.29 -3.65 1.00
C ALA A 195 -10.04 -4.48 -0.03
N ASP A 196 -9.36 -5.44 -0.65
CA ASP A 196 -10.00 -6.45 -1.48
C ASP A 196 -10.77 -7.46 -0.61
N HIS A 197 -11.76 -8.16 -1.20
CA HIS A 197 -12.63 -9.11 -0.50
C HIS A 197 -11.87 -10.15 0.33
N SER A 198 -10.63 -10.48 -0.02
CA SER A 198 -9.83 -11.47 0.72
C SER A 198 -9.39 -10.98 2.11
N LYS A 199 -9.52 -9.67 2.38
CA LYS A 199 -9.18 -9.06 3.68
C LYS A 199 -10.36 -9.01 4.62
N LEU A 200 -11.58 -9.05 4.07
CA LEU A 200 -12.82 -9.00 4.84
C LEU A 200 -13.00 -10.26 5.69
N GLY A 201 -13.27 -10.06 6.97
CA GLY A 201 -13.37 -11.13 7.95
C GLY A 201 -12.02 -11.74 8.37
N THR A 202 -10.89 -11.17 7.92
CA THR A 202 -9.56 -11.55 8.42
C THR A 202 -9.15 -10.59 9.53
N ASP A 203 -8.65 -11.13 10.63
CA ASP A 203 -8.08 -10.34 11.72
C ASP A 203 -6.61 -10.67 11.91
N THR A 204 -5.83 -9.68 12.30
CA THR A 204 -4.41 -9.80 12.58
C THR A 204 -4.04 -9.14 13.91
N MET A 205 -2.78 -9.25 14.33
CA MET A 205 -2.35 -9.00 15.71
C MET A 205 -2.60 -7.56 16.18
N PHE A 206 -2.32 -6.56 15.33
CA PHE A 206 -2.35 -5.15 15.72
C PHE A 206 -3.41 -4.39 14.93
N GLN A 207 -4.36 -3.81 15.64
CA GLN A 207 -5.32 -2.88 15.08
C GLN A 207 -4.61 -1.59 14.64
N THR A 208 -4.92 -1.11 13.43
CA THR A 208 -4.39 0.13 12.87
C THR A 208 -5.44 1.22 12.80
N VAL A 209 -6.63 0.88 12.31
CA VAL A 209 -7.78 1.81 12.20
C VAL A 209 -8.98 1.18 12.85
N PRO A 210 -9.46 1.67 14.00
CA PRO A 210 -10.72 1.24 14.61
C PRO A 210 -11.89 1.47 13.65
N THR A 211 -12.93 0.65 13.74
CA THR A 211 -14.07 0.70 12.82
C THR A 211 -14.79 2.05 12.83
N ASP A 212 -14.96 2.65 14.00
CA ASP A 212 -15.59 3.94 14.22
C ASP A 212 -14.80 5.13 13.63
N VAL A 213 -13.53 4.92 13.28
CA VAL A 213 -12.67 5.92 12.62
C VAL A 213 -12.69 5.78 11.10
N ILE A 214 -13.13 4.62 10.56
CA ILE A 214 -13.22 4.40 9.13
C ILE A 214 -14.38 5.21 8.54
N THR A 215 -14.07 6.25 7.77
CA THR A 215 -15.09 7.04 7.07
C THR A 215 -15.63 6.28 5.87
N ARG A 216 -14.75 5.63 5.11
CA ARG A 216 -15.11 4.89 3.89
C ARG A 216 -14.26 3.66 3.69
N LEU A 217 -14.90 2.59 3.22
CA LEU A 217 -14.24 1.41 2.67
C LEU A 217 -14.44 1.39 1.15
N VAL A 218 -13.33 1.27 0.42
CA VAL A 218 -13.33 0.96 -1.01
C VAL A 218 -12.91 -0.49 -1.19
N THR A 219 -13.77 -1.29 -1.77
CA THR A 219 -13.58 -2.73 -1.95
C THR A 219 -14.08 -3.18 -3.32
N ASP A 220 -13.78 -4.40 -3.71
CA ASP A 220 -14.39 -5.08 -4.85
C ASP A 220 -15.65 -5.84 -4.43
N GLU A 221 -16.44 -6.29 -5.41
CA GLU A 221 -17.59 -7.13 -5.15
C GLU A 221 -17.13 -8.53 -4.71
N PRO A 222 -17.48 -8.99 -3.50
CA PRO A 222 -17.09 -10.32 -3.06
C PRO A 222 -17.70 -11.38 -3.95
N PRO A 223 -16.94 -12.41 -4.37
CA PRO A 223 -17.51 -13.55 -5.09
C PRO A 223 -18.66 -14.18 -4.31
N ALA A 224 -19.70 -14.64 -4.99
CA ALA A 224 -20.92 -15.21 -4.39
C ALA A 224 -20.65 -16.31 -3.34
N HIS A 225 -19.51 -16.96 -3.44
CA HIS A 225 -19.09 -18.00 -2.50
C HIS A 225 -18.35 -17.47 -1.26
N HIS A 226 -18.10 -16.18 -1.17
CA HIS A 226 -17.36 -15.57 -0.06
C HIS A 226 -18.34 -14.96 0.97
N GLU A 227 -19.24 -15.80 1.51
CA GLU A 227 -20.31 -15.40 2.44
C GLU A 227 -19.79 -14.55 3.62
N ARG A 228 -18.60 -14.87 4.13
CA ARG A 228 -17.99 -14.13 5.24
C ARG A 228 -17.69 -12.68 4.85
N ALA A 229 -17.18 -12.43 3.65
CA ALA A 229 -16.90 -11.07 3.20
C ALA A 229 -18.20 -10.25 3.05
N ALA A 230 -19.26 -10.86 2.52
CA ALA A 230 -20.57 -10.21 2.41
C ALA A 230 -21.15 -9.86 3.81
N THR A 231 -21.02 -10.77 4.78
CA THR A 231 -21.44 -10.52 6.17
C THR A 231 -20.66 -9.38 6.81
N GLU A 232 -19.33 -9.33 6.61
CA GLU A 232 -18.50 -8.26 7.15
C GLU A 232 -18.80 -6.90 6.50
N LEU A 233 -19.07 -6.87 5.19
CA LEU A 233 -19.47 -5.63 4.51
C LEU A 233 -20.77 -5.08 5.08
N GLN A 234 -21.78 -5.94 5.30
CA GLN A 234 -23.03 -5.53 5.90
C GLN A 234 -22.81 -5.00 7.33
N ALA A 235 -22.04 -5.73 8.14
CA ALA A 235 -21.76 -5.32 9.51
C ALA A 235 -20.96 -3.99 9.60
N LEU A 236 -20.04 -3.72 8.65
CA LEU A 236 -19.35 -2.43 8.54
C LEU A 236 -20.32 -1.31 8.17
N ALA A 237 -21.21 -1.55 7.19
CA ALA A 237 -22.23 -0.58 6.79
C ALA A 237 -23.19 -0.24 7.94
N ASP A 238 -23.61 -1.25 8.71
CA ASP A 238 -24.49 -1.08 9.89
C ASP A 238 -23.84 -0.23 10.99
N GLN A 239 -22.49 -0.17 11.04
CA GLN A 239 -21.72 0.70 11.93
C GLN A 239 -21.44 2.08 11.36
N GLY A 240 -21.99 2.41 10.17
CA GLY A 240 -21.89 3.73 9.56
C GLY A 240 -20.71 3.92 8.61
N VAL A 241 -19.93 2.87 8.32
CA VAL A 241 -18.87 2.94 7.31
C VAL A 241 -19.49 3.07 5.92
N GLN A 242 -19.11 4.08 5.15
CA GLN A 242 -19.55 4.23 3.76
C GLN A 242 -18.87 3.17 2.90
N ILE A 243 -19.65 2.27 2.30
CA ILE A 243 -19.13 1.22 1.42
C ILE A 243 -19.17 1.69 -0.03
N ALA A 244 -18.03 1.71 -0.70
CA ALA A 244 -17.88 1.96 -2.13
C ALA A 244 -17.34 0.69 -2.80
N VAL A 245 -18.15 0.06 -3.64
CA VAL A 245 -17.81 -1.17 -4.36
C VAL A 245 -17.30 -0.82 -5.75
N ALA A 246 -16.08 -1.21 -6.06
CA ALA A 246 -15.50 -1.08 -7.39
C ALA A 246 -16.13 -2.12 -8.32
N GLY A 247 -16.69 -1.68 -9.42
CA GLY A 247 -17.17 -2.56 -10.48
C GLY A 247 -16.03 -3.38 -11.11
N PRO A 248 -16.33 -4.46 -11.83
CA PRO A 248 -15.34 -5.20 -12.58
C PRO A 248 -14.60 -4.23 -13.50
N GLY A 249 -13.29 -4.12 -13.36
CA GLY A 249 -12.46 -3.17 -14.10
C GLY A 249 -12.74 -3.29 -15.59
N ALA A 250 -13.09 -2.20 -16.24
CA ALA A 250 -13.13 -2.10 -17.68
C ALA A 250 -11.69 -2.36 -18.19
N GLY A 251 -11.39 -3.64 -18.41
CA GLY A 251 -10.17 -4.05 -19.08
C GLY A 251 -10.12 -3.28 -20.39
N SER A 252 -9.00 -2.64 -20.67
CA SER A 252 -8.69 -1.90 -21.89
C SER A 252 -9.00 -2.75 -23.13
N GLY A 253 -10.26 -2.79 -23.53
CA GLY A 253 -10.76 -3.38 -24.74
C GLY A 253 -10.83 -2.32 -25.83
N SER A 254 -9.67 -1.92 -26.38
CA SER A 254 -9.63 -1.30 -27.70
C SER A 254 -9.67 -2.41 -28.76
N GLY A 255 -10.85 -2.99 -28.96
CA GLY A 255 -11.18 -3.85 -30.08
C GLY A 255 -12.06 -3.06 -31.03
N GLY A 256 -11.44 -2.32 -31.93
CA GLY A 256 -12.15 -1.70 -33.06
C GLY A 256 -12.76 -2.76 -33.95
N THR A 257 -14.09 -2.81 -34.03
CA THR A 257 -14.78 -3.46 -35.14
C THR A 257 -14.84 -2.49 -36.30
N ALA A 258 -14.06 -2.77 -37.33
CA ALA A 258 -14.17 -2.17 -38.63
C ALA A 258 -15.46 -2.65 -39.30
N GLY A 259 -16.35 -1.73 -39.68
CA GLY A 259 -17.42 -1.96 -40.66
C GLY A 259 -17.03 -1.31 -42.01
N PRO A 260 -17.38 -1.94 -43.15
CA PRO A 260 -16.85 -1.55 -44.45
C PRO A 260 -17.77 -0.57 -45.17
N GLY A 261 -17.17 0.29 -45.96
CA GLY A 261 -17.91 0.84 -47.12
C GLY A 261 -17.66 2.29 -47.48
N GLY A 262 -17.00 2.50 -48.59
CA GLY A 262 -17.42 3.51 -49.57
C GLY A 262 -16.52 4.72 -49.81
N GLY A 263 -15.66 4.63 -50.80
CA GLY A 263 -15.68 5.49 -51.98
C GLY A 263 -15.01 6.86 -51.92
N ASP A 264 -13.92 6.97 -52.69
CA ASP A 264 -13.55 8.03 -53.67
C ASP A 264 -12.83 9.32 -53.24
N SER A 265 -11.74 9.44 -53.98
CA SER A 265 -11.09 10.61 -54.62
C SER A 265 -10.10 11.45 -53.84
N VAL A 266 -8.85 11.25 -54.29
CA VAL A 266 -7.67 12.17 -54.28
C VAL A 266 -7.86 13.18 -55.44
N PRO A 267 -7.31 14.43 -55.48
CA PRO A 267 -5.87 14.63 -55.56
C PRO A 267 -5.31 15.94 -54.97
N PRO A 268 -4.05 16.34 -55.37
CA PRO A 268 -3.02 16.76 -54.48
C PRO A 268 -2.70 18.28 -54.55
N GLY A 269 -1.94 18.80 -53.57
CA GLY A 269 -1.52 20.19 -53.63
C GLY A 269 -0.55 20.64 -52.57
N HIS A 270 0.72 20.63 -52.93
CA HIS A 270 1.81 21.60 -52.59
C HIS A 270 2.21 21.93 -51.14
N ARG A 271 3.48 21.63 -50.93
CA ARG A 271 4.41 22.27 -49.97
C ARG A 271 4.56 23.78 -50.26
N PRO A 272 5.04 24.61 -49.29
CA PRO A 272 6.47 24.64 -49.09
C PRO A 272 6.97 24.77 -47.64
N ARG A 273 8.21 24.37 -47.49
CA ARG A 273 9.12 24.57 -46.35
C ARG A 273 9.32 26.04 -46.04
N ARG A 274 9.38 26.41 -44.77
CA ARG A 274 10.08 27.62 -44.33
C ARG A 274 11.21 27.22 -43.41
N ASP A 275 12.41 27.43 -43.90
CA ASP A 275 13.66 27.47 -43.17
C ASP A 275 13.61 28.64 -42.19
N VAL A 276 13.96 28.39 -40.92
CA VAL A 276 14.30 29.45 -39.98
C VAL A 276 15.75 29.25 -39.57
N ALA A 277 16.57 30.26 -39.92
CA ALA A 277 18.00 30.37 -39.65
C ALA A 277 18.29 30.47 -38.14
N PRO A 278 19.48 30.03 -37.69
CA PRO A 278 19.89 30.14 -36.30
C PRO A 278 20.45 31.55 -35.98
N LEU A 279 20.06 32.05 -34.78
CA LEU A 279 20.60 33.29 -34.22
C LEU A 279 22.01 33.05 -33.63
N PRO A 280 22.93 34.06 -33.74
CA PRO A 280 24.31 33.92 -33.30
C PRO A 280 24.53 34.35 -31.84
N GLY A 281 25.38 33.60 -31.14
CA GLY A 281 26.27 34.13 -30.11
C GLY A 281 25.76 34.21 -28.70
N GLN A 282 25.92 33.13 -27.93
CA GLN A 282 26.17 33.27 -26.49
C GLN A 282 27.46 32.51 -26.11
N ARG A 283 28.43 33.29 -25.65
CA ARG A 283 29.72 32.84 -25.15
C ARG A 283 29.54 31.98 -23.90
N ARG A 284 30.15 30.82 -23.91
CA ARG A 284 30.30 29.96 -22.72
C ARG A 284 31.31 30.60 -21.77
N ASN A 285 30.85 31.07 -20.63
CA ASN A 285 31.70 31.36 -19.47
C ASN A 285 31.82 30.10 -18.64
N HIS A 286 33.00 29.49 -18.64
CA HIS A 286 33.41 28.52 -17.64
C HIS A 286 33.92 29.26 -16.41
N PRO A 287 33.45 28.96 -15.20
CA PRO A 287 34.16 29.38 -13.97
C PRO A 287 35.30 28.40 -13.68
N PRO A 288 36.41 28.88 -13.06
CA PRO A 288 37.54 28.05 -12.71
C PRO A 288 37.26 27.16 -11.49
N ALA A 289 37.90 26.00 -11.47
CA ALA A 289 37.85 25.03 -10.41
C ALA A 289 38.42 25.60 -9.09
N PRO A 290 37.79 25.34 -7.93
CA PRO A 290 38.37 25.68 -6.62
C PRO A 290 39.40 24.63 -6.21
N GLY A 291 40.59 25.15 -5.84
CA GLY A 291 41.70 24.38 -5.29
C GLY A 291 41.35 23.77 -3.95
N GLY A 292 41.74 22.52 -3.75
CA GLY A 292 41.57 21.79 -2.49
C GLY A 292 42.47 22.31 -1.37
N PRO A 293 41.99 22.27 -0.11
CA PRO A 293 42.86 22.51 1.03
C PRO A 293 43.61 21.24 1.47
N GLN A 294 44.90 21.39 1.63
CA GLN A 294 45.85 20.42 2.17
C GLN A 294 45.50 20.10 3.67
N LEU A 295 45.36 18.84 3.97
CA LEU A 295 45.31 18.31 5.36
C LEU A 295 46.76 18.39 5.95
N ARG A 296 46.95 19.25 6.94
CA ARG A 296 48.08 19.17 7.87
C ARG A 296 47.70 18.23 9.03
N ALA A 297 48.50 17.19 9.20
CA ALA A 297 48.54 16.34 10.37
C ALA A 297 49.05 17.11 11.58
N ALA A 298 48.35 16.99 12.73
CA ALA A 298 48.90 17.33 14.04
C ALA A 298 48.61 16.13 14.95
N ALA A 299 49.67 15.46 15.32
CA ALA A 299 49.73 14.46 16.38
C ALA A 299 49.91 15.16 17.72
N ALA A 300 49.21 14.67 18.78
CA ALA A 300 49.61 14.71 20.20
C ALA A 300 48.56 13.85 20.96
N VAL A 301 48.88 12.63 21.33
CA VAL A 301 49.44 12.18 22.63
C VAL A 301 48.69 12.73 23.83
N GLY A 302 48.01 11.83 24.53
CA GLY A 302 47.45 12.07 25.88
C GLY A 302 46.66 10.86 26.39
N ASP A 303 47.39 9.92 26.99
CA ASP A 303 46.88 8.81 27.77
C ASP A 303 46.45 9.33 29.15
N PRO A 304 45.39 8.93 29.78
CA PRO A 304 45.26 8.92 31.22
C PRO A 304 45.13 7.51 31.82
N ALA A 305 45.90 7.29 32.81
CA ALA A 305 46.08 6.13 33.66
C ALA A 305 44.77 5.68 34.42
N PRO A 306 44.80 4.45 34.99
CA PRO A 306 43.62 3.81 35.57
C PRO A 306 43.42 4.18 37.05
N GLY A 307 42.18 4.41 37.42
CA GLY A 307 41.80 4.77 38.78
C GLY A 307 40.49 4.16 39.26
N ARG A 308 40.64 3.07 40.06
CA ARG A 308 39.79 2.62 41.17
C ARG A 308 38.32 2.23 40.92
N VAL A 309 38.13 0.93 40.96
CA VAL A 309 36.93 0.20 41.39
C VAL A 309 36.59 0.63 42.84
N ALA A 310 35.36 1.07 43.05
CA ALA A 310 34.74 1.13 44.38
C ALA A 310 33.48 0.27 44.37
N ASP A 311 33.59 -0.78 45.16
CA ASP A 311 32.60 -1.74 45.60
C ASP A 311 31.49 -1.01 46.41
N LEU A 312 30.22 -1.23 46.07
CA LEU A 312 29.09 -0.96 46.95
C LEU A 312 28.03 -2.05 46.76
N ARG A 313 28.26 -3.15 47.50
CA ARG A 313 27.18 -4.06 47.91
C ARG A 313 26.49 -3.45 49.15
N ARG A 314 25.15 -3.70 49.20
CA ARG A 314 24.19 -3.62 50.31
C ARG A 314 23.48 -2.25 50.50
N ARG A 315 22.25 -2.15 50.13
CA ARG A 315 21.02 -2.43 50.90
C ARG A 315 19.82 -2.53 49.98
#